data_d49f8b34b2837307e2566617d4baf0be
#
_entry.id   d49f8b34b2837307e2566617d4baf0be
#
_cell.length_a   1.000
_cell.length_b   1.000
_cell.length_c   1.000
_cell.angle_alpha   90.00
_cell.angle_beta   90.00
_cell.angle_gamma   90.00
#
_symmetry.space_group_name_H-M   'P 1'
#
loop_
_entity.id
_entity.type
_entity.pdbx_description
1 polymer ?
#
loop_
_entity_poly.entity_id
_entity_poly.type
_entity_poly.pdbx_seq_one_letter_code
_entity_poly.pdbx_strand_id
1 'polypeptide(L)'
;MCTENSKLGLTAPEQLPARVRAFVALRLSAEVIGAITEFAAKIGALGAQVAWVKPANFHLTLRFLGDQASVDNLEPLKAALSVVAAETRPFVIAARGIGAFPDWHSARVVWVGLESPELMTLAERVEASAVSAGFEPERRLYAAHLTVGRVRGFHRWRDTARALKDWAEHDFGSSRIESMTLYRSILAPEGSVYQALAKFPFGA
;
A
#
# COMPACT_ATOMS: atom_id res chain seq x y z
N MET A 1 -24.91 -27.49 39.18
CA MET A 1 -23.99 -26.37 38.95
C MET A 1 -22.95 -26.86 37.98
N CYS A 2 -23.14 -26.61 36.71
CA CYS A 2 -22.21 -26.97 35.65
C CYS A 2 -21.41 -25.72 35.33
N THR A 3 -20.12 -25.78 35.49
CA THR A 3 -19.17 -24.73 35.06
C THR A 3 -18.73 -25.04 33.63
N GLU A 4 -19.26 -24.30 32.68
CA GLU A 4 -18.78 -24.30 31.31
C GLU A 4 -17.43 -23.56 31.25
N ASN A 5 -16.39 -24.31 30.99
CA ASN A 5 -15.05 -23.84 30.75
C ASN A 5 -14.94 -23.54 29.25
N SER A 6 -15.14 -22.28 28.85
CA SER A 6 -14.99 -21.86 27.45
C SER A 6 -13.50 -21.88 27.08
N LYS A 7 -13.11 -22.92 26.35
CA LYS A 7 -11.80 -23.01 25.69
C LYS A 7 -11.74 -21.96 24.56
N LEU A 8 -11.07 -20.84 24.81
CA LEU A 8 -10.55 -20.01 23.73
C LEU A 8 -9.55 -20.84 22.94
N GLY A 9 -9.97 -21.30 21.77
CA GLY A 9 -9.11 -21.98 20.81
C GLY A 9 -8.07 -21.00 20.27
N LEU A 10 -6.85 -21.07 20.76
CA LEU A 10 -5.68 -20.55 20.09
C LEU A 10 -5.51 -21.36 18.80
N THR A 11 -5.96 -20.80 17.66
CA THR A 11 -5.61 -21.35 16.36
C THR A 11 -4.08 -21.28 16.21
N ALA A 12 -3.46 -22.43 15.94
CA ALA A 12 -2.06 -22.51 15.61
C ALA A 12 -1.71 -21.49 14.51
N PRO A 13 -0.52 -20.87 14.54
CA PRO A 13 -0.15 -19.93 13.50
C PRO A 13 -0.25 -20.63 12.14
N GLU A 14 -1.10 -20.10 11.28
CA GLU A 14 -1.30 -20.62 9.92
C GLU A 14 0.06 -20.64 9.22
N GLN A 15 0.57 -21.85 8.89
CA GLN A 15 1.82 -21.96 8.18
C GLN A 15 1.70 -21.29 6.81
N LEU A 16 2.57 -20.34 6.53
CA LEU A 16 2.61 -19.69 5.23
C LEU A 16 2.97 -20.72 4.15
N PRO A 17 2.34 -20.67 2.96
CA PRO A 17 2.78 -21.48 1.83
C PRO A 17 4.21 -21.06 1.43
N ALA A 18 4.98 -21.99 0.82
CA ALA A 18 6.39 -21.75 0.46
C ALA A 18 6.61 -20.47 -0.37
N ARG A 19 5.58 -20.03 -1.07
CA ARG A 19 5.59 -18.78 -1.86
C ARG A 19 4.34 -17.95 -1.57
N VAL A 20 4.54 -16.64 -1.46
CA VAL A 20 3.47 -15.67 -1.17
C VAL A 20 3.60 -14.45 -2.06
N ARG A 21 2.47 -13.78 -2.33
CA ARG A 21 2.50 -12.43 -2.84
C ARG A 21 2.74 -11.48 -1.68
N ALA A 22 3.81 -10.70 -1.69
CA ALA A 22 4.19 -9.88 -0.56
C ALA A 22 4.71 -8.49 -0.96
N PHE A 23 4.62 -7.54 -0.03
CA PHE A 23 5.11 -6.16 -0.22
C PHE A 23 5.34 -5.47 1.12
N VAL A 24 6.22 -4.47 1.13
CA VAL A 24 6.44 -3.57 2.26
C VAL A 24 5.72 -2.24 1.98
N ALA A 25 4.99 -1.73 2.97
CA ALA A 25 4.18 -0.53 2.77
C ALA A 25 4.04 0.32 4.04
N LEU A 26 3.64 1.58 3.83
CA LEU A 26 3.20 2.53 4.85
C LEU A 26 1.68 2.67 4.81
N ARG A 27 1.08 2.90 5.97
CA ARG A 27 -0.33 3.27 6.08
C ARG A 27 -0.45 4.73 6.45
N LEU A 28 -1.44 5.39 5.83
CA LEU A 28 -1.78 6.78 6.13
C LEU A 28 -2.76 6.85 7.31
N SER A 29 -2.93 8.05 7.86
CA SER A 29 -3.88 8.33 8.94
C SER A 29 -5.34 8.12 8.49
N ALA A 30 -6.23 7.93 9.45
CA ALA A 30 -7.66 7.73 9.18
C ALA A 30 -8.28 8.96 8.49
N GLU A 31 -7.82 10.16 8.83
CA GLU A 31 -8.28 11.43 8.26
C GLU A 31 -7.96 11.51 6.77
N VAL A 32 -6.72 11.24 6.36
CA VAL A 32 -6.30 11.24 4.95
C VAL A 32 -7.01 10.12 4.18
N ILE A 33 -7.13 8.93 4.77
CA ILE A 33 -7.90 7.82 4.17
C ILE A 33 -9.36 8.22 3.98
N GLY A 34 -9.97 8.91 4.93
CA GLY A 34 -11.33 9.43 4.85
C GLY A 34 -11.50 10.41 3.68
N ALA A 35 -10.65 11.44 3.59
CA ALA A 35 -10.68 12.42 2.51
C ALA A 35 -10.54 11.77 1.11
N ILE A 36 -9.61 10.81 0.97
CA ILE A 36 -9.43 10.06 -0.29
C ILE A 36 -10.66 9.18 -0.59
N THR A 37 -11.30 8.62 0.43
CA THR A 37 -12.51 7.78 0.27
C THR A 37 -13.69 8.61 -0.24
N GLU A 38 -13.92 9.79 0.32
CA GLU A 38 -14.97 10.71 -0.13
C GLU A 38 -14.73 11.15 -1.58
N PHE A 39 -13.49 11.51 -1.92
CA PHE A 39 -13.09 11.79 -3.28
C PHE A 39 -13.39 10.62 -4.23
N ALA A 40 -12.96 9.39 -3.89
CA ALA A 40 -13.16 8.21 -4.72
C ALA A 40 -14.66 7.90 -4.92
N ALA A 41 -15.50 8.09 -3.90
CA ALA A 41 -16.95 7.94 -4.00
C ALA A 41 -17.56 8.99 -4.95
N LYS A 42 -17.16 10.26 -4.83
CA LYS A 42 -17.62 11.35 -5.68
C LYS A 42 -17.30 11.10 -7.16
N ILE A 43 -16.06 10.70 -7.46
CA ILE A 43 -15.65 10.40 -8.84
C ILE A 43 -16.26 9.10 -9.33
N GLY A 44 -16.42 8.10 -8.46
CA GLY A 44 -17.07 6.82 -8.79
C GLY A 44 -18.51 6.98 -9.27
N ALA A 45 -19.22 7.99 -8.76
CA ALA A 45 -20.58 8.31 -9.18
C ALA A 45 -20.70 8.74 -10.67
N LEU A 46 -19.58 9.11 -11.32
CA LEU A 46 -19.56 9.42 -12.77
C LEU A 46 -19.70 8.16 -13.64
N GLY A 47 -19.56 6.96 -13.07
CA GLY A 47 -19.90 5.69 -13.68
C GLY A 47 -18.89 5.17 -14.71
N ALA A 48 -17.62 5.60 -14.67
CA ALA A 48 -16.56 4.99 -15.45
C ALA A 48 -16.24 3.56 -14.93
N GLN A 49 -15.74 2.71 -15.82
CA GLN A 49 -15.33 1.34 -15.49
C GLN A 49 -14.00 1.35 -14.70
N VAL A 50 -14.05 1.81 -13.45
CA VAL A 50 -12.91 1.83 -12.51
C VAL A 50 -13.23 0.91 -11.34
N ALA A 51 -12.35 -0.05 -11.10
CA ALA A 51 -12.36 -0.83 -9.86
C ALA A 51 -11.70 0.02 -8.76
N TRP A 52 -12.51 0.69 -7.96
CA TRP A 52 -12.02 1.50 -6.84
C TRP A 52 -11.46 0.61 -5.74
N VAL A 53 -10.34 1.02 -5.17
CA VAL A 53 -9.69 0.30 -4.07
C VAL A 53 -10.47 0.53 -2.79
N LYS A 54 -10.71 -0.53 -2.02
CA LYS A 54 -11.39 -0.43 -0.71
C LYS A 54 -10.50 0.39 0.25
N PRO A 55 -11.06 1.31 1.06
CA PRO A 55 -10.27 2.16 1.98
C PRO A 55 -9.35 1.37 2.92
N ALA A 56 -9.78 0.18 3.36
CA ALA A 56 -8.96 -0.73 4.16
C ALA A 56 -7.65 -1.16 3.47
N ASN A 57 -7.61 -1.08 2.14
CA ASN A 57 -6.47 -1.46 1.30
C ASN A 57 -5.64 -0.26 0.83
N PHE A 58 -5.97 0.96 1.23
CA PHE A 58 -5.14 2.13 0.91
C PHE A 58 -3.80 2.06 1.63
N HIS A 59 -2.71 2.16 0.86
CA HIS A 59 -1.35 2.11 1.36
C HIS A 59 -0.38 2.75 0.34
N LEU A 60 0.78 3.18 0.82
CA LEU A 60 1.93 3.51 0.00
C LEU A 60 2.86 2.31 -0.05
N THR A 61 3.03 1.70 -1.20
CA THR A 61 4.01 0.63 -1.38
C THR A 61 5.43 1.21 -1.38
N LEU A 62 6.29 0.72 -0.49
CA LEU A 62 7.73 0.99 -0.54
C LEU A 62 8.43 0.01 -1.47
N ARG A 63 8.10 -1.29 -1.36
CA ARG A 63 8.69 -2.35 -2.19
C ARG A 63 7.72 -3.50 -2.41
N PHE A 64 7.47 -3.85 -3.64
CA PHE A 64 6.77 -5.08 -4.01
C PHE A 64 7.77 -6.22 -4.17
N LEU A 65 7.61 -7.30 -3.40
CA LEU A 65 8.53 -8.44 -3.35
C LEU A 65 8.22 -9.51 -4.40
N GLY A 66 7.12 -9.36 -5.12
CA GLY A 66 6.69 -10.27 -6.17
C GLY A 66 5.42 -11.06 -5.84
N ASP A 67 4.88 -11.70 -6.88
CA ASP A 67 3.69 -12.56 -6.75
C ASP A 67 4.03 -13.94 -6.15
N GLN A 68 5.32 -14.31 -6.18
CA GLN A 68 5.87 -15.61 -5.77
C GLN A 68 7.10 -15.42 -4.88
N ALA A 69 7.05 -14.50 -3.93
CA ALA A 69 8.12 -14.27 -2.96
C ALA A 69 8.38 -15.53 -2.13
N SER A 70 9.65 -15.99 -2.05
CA SER A 70 10.00 -17.12 -1.20
C SER A 70 9.82 -16.77 0.28
N VAL A 71 9.17 -17.66 1.02
CA VAL A 71 8.98 -17.48 2.48
C VAL A 71 10.31 -17.55 3.21
N ASP A 72 11.28 -18.32 2.70
CA ASP A 72 12.63 -18.43 3.29
C ASP A 72 13.37 -17.09 3.32
N ASN A 73 13.09 -16.20 2.34
CA ASN A 73 13.69 -14.87 2.28
C ASN A 73 13.00 -13.85 3.20
N LEU A 74 11.84 -14.18 3.79
CA LEU A 74 11.09 -13.23 4.61
C LEU A 74 11.73 -13.01 5.98
N GLU A 75 12.32 -14.02 6.60
CA GLU A 75 12.97 -13.86 7.91
C GLU A 75 14.24 -12.99 7.82
N PRO A 76 15.17 -13.22 6.87
CA PRO A 76 16.28 -12.29 6.63
C PRO A 76 15.80 -10.86 6.32
N LEU A 77 14.74 -10.72 5.51
CA LEU A 77 14.15 -9.41 5.21
C LEU A 77 13.59 -8.74 6.47
N LYS A 78 12.85 -9.45 7.32
CA LYS A 78 12.31 -8.90 8.57
C LYS A 78 13.42 -8.38 9.48
N ALA A 79 14.52 -9.10 9.60
CA ALA A 79 15.68 -8.69 10.39
C ALA A 79 16.27 -7.37 9.82
N ALA A 80 16.48 -7.29 8.51
CA ALA A 80 17.00 -6.08 7.86
C ALA A 80 16.03 -4.89 7.98
N LEU A 81 14.72 -5.11 7.80
CA LEU A 81 13.70 -4.06 7.95
C LEU A 81 13.61 -3.56 9.40
N SER A 82 13.87 -4.41 10.40
CA SER A 82 13.91 -3.99 11.81
C SER A 82 15.04 -2.98 12.06
N VAL A 83 16.20 -3.18 11.45
CA VAL A 83 17.32 -2.22 11.53
C VAL A 83 16.96 -0.91 10.83
N VAL A 84 16.43 -0.98 9.60
CA VAL A 84 15.98 0.21 8.86
C VAL A 84 14.96 1.01 9.67
N ALA A 85 13.99 0.33 10.29
CA ALA A 85 12.96 0.99 11.09
C ALA A 85 13.53 1.66 12.35
N ALA A 86 14.42 0.98 13.07
CA ALA A 86 15.05 1.51 14.29
C ALA A 86 15.85 2.80 14.02
N GLU A 87 16.42 2.94 12.83
CA GLU A 87 17.18 4.11 12.40
C GLU A 87 16.35 5.18 11.67
N THR A 88 15.06 4.91 11.43
CA THR A 88 14.13 5.84 10.79
C THR A 88 13.34 6.56 11.85
N ARG A 89 13.36 7.90 11.84
CA ARG A 89 12.49 8.69 12.71
C ARG A 89 11.08 8.82 12.11
N PRO A 90 10.02 8.94 12.94
CA PRO A 90 8.70 9.30 12.45
C PRO A 90 8.73 10.58 11.62
N PHE A 91 8.03 10.59 10.49
CA PHE A 91 7.99 11.71 9.56
C PHE A 91 6.57 11.96 9.04
N VAL A 92 6.38 13.04 8.30
CA VAL A 92 5.08 13.43 7.75
C VAL A 92 5.07 13.26 6.24
N ILE A 93 3.99 12.66 5.73
CA ILE A 93 3.69 12.58 4.30
C ILE A 93 2.51 13.50 4.00
N ALA A 94 2.64 14.38 3.02
CA ALA A 94 1.54 15.10 2.42
C ALA A 94 0.90 14.24 1.31
N ALA A 95 -0.44 14.15 1.31
CA ALA A 95 -1.20 13.51 0.25
C ALA A 95 -1.79 14.59 -0.66
N ARG A 96 -1.25 14.73 -1.88
CA ARG A 96 -1.59 15.82 -2.77
C ARG A 96 -1.69 15.39 -4.23
N GLY A 97 -2.69 15.91 -4.90
CA GLY A 97 -2.89 15.75 -6.32
C GLY A 97 -3.33 14.36 -6.74
N ILE A 98 -3.90 14.29 -7.93
CA ILE A 98 -4.35 13.06 -8.58
C ILE A 98 -3.61 12.88 -9.90
N GLY A 99 -3.18 11.66 -10.15
CA GLY A 99 -2.56 11.29 -11.41
C GLY A 99 -3.03 9.95 -11.94
N ALA A 100 -2.53 9.60 -13.13
CA ALA A 100 -2.80 8.32 -13.76
C ALA A 100 -1.53 7.69 -14.34
N PHE A 101 -1.44 6.38 -14.29
CA PHE A 101 -0.39 5.63 -14.97
C PHE A 101 -0.96 4.82 -16.12
N PRO A 102 -0.28 4.76 -17.30
CA PRO A 102 0.93 5.53 -17.64
C PRO A 102 0.65 7.03 -17.82
N ASP A 103 -0.53 7.41 -18.26
CA ASP A 103 -1.01 8.78 -18.51
C ASP A 103 -2.55 8.80 -18.50
N TRP A 104 -3.16 10.00 -18.65
CA TRP A 104 -4.61 10.18 -18.67
C TRP A 104 -5.32 9.58 -19.88
N HIS A 105 -4.61 9.42 -20.99
CA HIS A 105 -5.20 8.93 -22.23
C HIS A 105 -5.34 7.42 -22.25
N SER A 106 -4.33 6.73 -21.70
CA SER A 106 -4.22 5.27 -21.65
C SER A 106 -4.23 4.72 -20.21
N ALA A 107 -4.90 5.42 -19.30
CA ALA A 107 -4.88 5.14 -17.88
C ALA A 107 -5.24 3.69 -17.53
N ARG A 108 -4.42 3.08 -16.69
CA ARG A 108 -4.65 1.78 -16.07
C ARG A 108 -4.80 1.89 -14.56
N VAL A 109 -4.19 2.90 -13.96
CA VAL A 109 -4.20 3.17 -12.52
C VAL A 109 -4.46 4.64 -12.28
N VAL A 110 -5.37 4.94 -11.35
CA VAL A 110 -5.57 6.29 -10.79
C VAL A 110 -4.94 6.29 -9.40
N TRP A 111 -4.18 7.34 -9.08
CA TRP A 111 -3.44 7.43 -7.84
C TRP A 111 -3.47 8.83 -7.23
N VAL A 112 -3.27 8.90 -5.92
CA VAL A 112 -2.98 10.12 -5.14
C VAL A 112 -1.47 10.23 -4.98
N GLY A 113 -0.91 11.43 -5.23
CA GLY A 113 0.49 11.73 -4.99
C GLY A 113 0.80 11.76 -3.49
N LEU A 114 1.99 11.28 -3.12
CA LEU A 114 2.46 11.26 -1.75
C LEU A 114 3.85 11.88 -1.70
N GLU A 115 4.02 12.90 -0.88
CA GLU A 115 5.23 13.73 -0.87
C GLU A 115 5.84 13.78 0.53
N SER A 116 7.12 13.46 0.63
CA SER A 116 7.96 13.67 1.80
C SER A 116 9.44 13.54 1.38
N PRO A 117 10.36 14.37 1.90
CA PRO A 117 11.80 14.22 1.65
C PRO A 117 12.35 12.86 2.07
N GLU A 118 11.76 12.24 3.10
CA GLU A 118 12.22 10.97 3.68
C GLU A 118 11.85 9.75 2.84
N LEU A 119 10.84 9.86 1.97
CA LEU A 119 10.29 8.71 1.25
C LEU A 119 11.29 8.04 0.30
N MET A 120 12.06 8.82 -0.44
CA MET A 120 13.05 8.29 -1.38
C MET A 120 14.11 7.48 -0.63
N THR A 121 14.71 8.08 0.41
CA THR A 121 15.74 7.43 1.23
C THR A 121 15.21 6.17 1.91
N LEU A 122 13.98 6.21 2.45
CA LEU A 122 13.38 5.02 3.05
C LEU A 122 13.14 3.92 2.02
N ALA A 123 12.62 4.25 0.83
CA ALA A 123 12.39 3.29 -0.24
C ALA A 123 13.69 2.64 -0.72
N GLU A 124 14.78 3.42 -0.87
CA GLU A 124 16.10 2.91 -1.23
C GLU A 124 16.66 1.95 -0.18
N ARG A 125 16.49 2.26 1.11
CA ARG A 125 16.94 1.40 2.21
C ARG A 125 16.12 0.10 2.28
N VAL A 126 14.82 0.17 2.05
CA VAL A 126 13.94 -1.01 1.97
C VAL A 126 14.29 -1.86 0.75
N GLU A 127 14.60 -1.23 -0.39
CA GLU A 127 15.08 -1.93 -1.59
C GLU A 127 16.39 -2.67 -1.32
N ALA A 128 17.40 -2.00 -0.74
CA ALA A 128 18.68 -2.61 -0.38
C ALA A 128 18.49 -3.80 0.58
N SER A 129 17.56 -3.68 1.55
CA SER A 129 17.20 -4.76 2.47
C SER A 129 16.56 -5.95 1.73
N ALA A 130 15.70 -5.68 0.76
CA ALA A 130 15.08 -6.74 -0.03
C ALA A 130 16.12 -7.48 -0.90
N VAL A 131 17.01 -6.75 -1.56
CA VAL A 131 18.10 -7.34 -2.36
C VAL A 131 19.03 -8.18 -1.47
N SER A 132 19.43 -7.68 -0.31
CA SER A 132 20.29 -8.44 0.62
C SER A 132 19.63 -9.71 1.16
N ALA A 133 18.29 -9.73 1.24
CA ALA A 133 17.50 -10.90 1.62
C ALA A 133 17.25 -11.88 0.45
N GLY A 134 17.81 -11.63 -0.75
CA GLY A 134 17.71 -12.52 -1.90
C GLY A 134 16.53 -12.25 -2.83
N PHE A 135 15.91 -11.07 -2.76
CA PHE A 135 14.92 -10.66 -3.75
C PHE A 135 15.58 -9.95 -4.94
N GLU A 136 15.01 -10.15 -6.13
CA GLU A 136 15.49 -9.47 -7.34
C GLU A 136 15.36 -7.95 -7.22
N PRO A 137 16.33 -7.16 -7.71
CA PRO A 137 16.24 -5.71 -7.70
C PRO A 137 15.04 -5.16 -8.48
N GLU A 138 14.37 -4.12 -7.97
CA GLU A 138 13.34 -3.41 -8.72
C GLU A 138 14.00 -2.54 -9.80
N ARG A 139 13.54 -2.69 -11.04
CA ARG A 139 14.10 -1.98 -12.20
C ARG A 139 13.44 -0.63 -12.47
N ARG A 140 12.25 -0.42 -11.91
CA ARG A 140 11.50 0.82 -12.11
C ARG A 140 11.89 1.85 -11.07
N LEU A 141 11.99 3.10 -11.50
CA LEU A 141 12.18 4.20 -10.57
C LEU A 141 11.02 4.25 -9.56
N TYR A 142 11.36 4.48 -8.31
CA TYR A 142 10.38 4.63 -7.24
C TYR A 142 9.52 5.88 -7.49
N ALA A 143 8.22 5.72 -7.40
CA ALA A 143 7.25 6.81 -7.49
C ALA A 143 6.28 6.67 -6.31
N ALA A 144 6.35 7.63 -5.39
CA ALA A 144 5.51 7.62 -4.20
C ALA A 144 4.06 7.94 -4.57
N HIS A 145 3.18 6.93 -4.50
CA HIS A 145 1.77 7.07 -4.82
C HIS A 145 0.90 6.11 -4.02
N LEU A 146 -0.35 6.50 -3.80
CA LEU A 146 -1.40 5.63 -3.29
C LEU A 146 -2.38 5.32 -4.41
N THR A 147 -2.50 4.05 -4.81
CA THR A 147 -3.47 3.61 -5.81
C THR A 147 -4.89 3.73 -5.24
N VAL A 148 -5.74 4.51 -5.90
CA VAL A 148 -7.17 4.67 -5.55
C VAL A 148 -8.10 3.91 -6.46
N GLY A 149 -7.69 3.60 -7.70
CA GLY A 149 -8.52 2.87 -8.64
C GLY A 149 -7.75 2.21 -9.78
N ARG A 150 -8.33 1.18 -10.38
CA ARG A 150 -7.80 0.47 -11.54
C ARG A 150 -8.80 0.53 -12.67
N VAL A 151 -8.43 1.19 -13.77
CA VAL A 151 -9.29 1.33 -14.96
C VAL A 151 -9.45 -0.04 -15.61
N ARG A 152 -10.70 -0.47 -15.81
CA ARG A 152 -11.07 -1.76 -16.39
C ARG A 152 -11.59 -1.63 -17.81
N GLY A 153 -11.99 -0.43 -18.20
CA GLY A 153 -12.47 -0.11 -19.54
C GLY A 153 -12.64 1.39 -19.71
N PHE A 154 -12.76 1.83 -20.97
CA PHE A 154 -12.78 3.25 -21.32
C PHE A 154 -14.20 3.84 -21.48
N HIS A 155 -15.27 3.06 -21.17
CA HIS A 155 -16.61 3.60 -21.12
C HIS A 155 -16.68 4.74 -20.10
N ARG A 156 -17.18 5.90 -20.50
CA ARG A 156 -17.23 7.16 -19.72
C ARG A 156 -15.89 7.64 -19.13
N TRP A 157 -14.77 7.03 -19.54
CA TRP A 157 -13.45 7.40 -19.03
C TRP A 157 -13.07 8.84 -19.37
N ARG A 158 -13.40 9.31 -20.57
CA ARG A 158 -13.04 10.67 -21.02
C ARG A 158 -13.60 11.75 -20.09
N ASP A 159 -14.86 11.63 -19.68
CA ASP A 159 -15.52 12.59 -18.80
C ASP A 159 -14.97 12.47 -17.37
N THR A 160 -14.76 11.24 -16.91
CA THR A 160 -14.15 10.97 -15.61
C THR A 160 -12.71 11.48 -15.55
N ALA A 161 -11.89 11.27 -16.59
CA ALA A 161 -10.54 11.80 -16.65
C ALA A 161 -10.49 13.33 -16.64
N ARG A 162 -11.49 14.00 -17.26
CA ARG A 162 -11.62 15.46 -17.17
C ARG A 162 -11.90 15.88 -15.73
N ALA A 163 -12.88 15.28 -15.08
CA ALA A 163 -13.20 15.58 -13.68
C ALA A 163 -12.04 15.29 -12.73
N LEU A 164 -11.25 14.24 -12.98
CA LEU A 164 -10.06 13.92 -12.20
C LEU A 164 -8.97 14.99 -12.31
N LYS A 165 -8.81 15.62 -13.47
CA LYS A 165 -7.82 16.70 -13.65
C LYS A 165 -8.10 17.93 -12.79
N ASP A 166 -9.34 18.18 -12.41
CA ASP A 166 -9.71 19.27 -11.50
C ASP A 166 -9.17 19.05 -10.08
N TRP A 167 -8.72 17.81 -9.77
CA TRP A 167 -8.12 17.40 -8.50
C TRP A 167 -6.59 17.27 -8.57
N ALA A 168 -5.97 17.67 -9.69
CA ALA A 168 -4.52 17.50 -9.92
C ALA A 168 -3.65 18.14 -8.83
N GLU A 169 -4.12 19.22 -8.19
CA GLU A 169 -3.42 19.94 -7.12
C GLU A 169 -4.15 19.86 -5.77
N HIS A 170 -5.20 19.02 -5.65
CA HIS A 170 -6.00 18.94 -4.44
C HIS A 170 -5.19 18.41 -3.26
N ASP A 171 -5.33 19.07 -2.10
CA ASP A 171 -4.70 18.65 -0.85
C ASP A 171 -5.67 17.74 -0.06
N PHE A 172 -5.27 16.49 0.15
CA PHE A 172 -6.00 15.50 0.95
C PHE A 172 -5.56 15.49 2.43
N GLY A 173 -4.62 16.37 2.80
CA GLY A 173 -4.06 16.47 4.14
C GLY A 173 -2.74 15.73 4.32
N SER A 174 -2.29 15.67 5.56
CA SER A 174 -1.00 15.08 5.93
C SER A 174 -1.16 13.93 6.91
N SER A 175 -0.24 13.00 6.85
CA SER A 175 -0.23 11.81 7.69
C SER A 175 1.12 11.64 8.36
N ARG A 176 1.15 11.54 9.70
CA ARG A 176 2.34 11.15 10.44
C ARG A 176 2.55 9.65 10.29
N ILE A 177 3.73 9.27 9.88
CA ILE A 177 4.13 7.88 9.66
C ILE A 177 5.07 7.46 10.79
N GLU A 178 4.70 6.39 11.49
CA GLU A 178 5.42 5.90 12.67
C GLU A 178 5.87 4.45 12.54
N SER A 179 5.56 3.82 11.42
CA SER A 179 5.93 2.42 11.17
C SER A 179 5.80 2.05 9.70
N MET A 180 6.53 1.03 9.27
CA MET A 180 6.28 0.29 8.03
C MET A 180 5.79 -1.13 8.35
N THR A 181 5.16 -1.77 7.38
CA THR A 181 4.60 -3.12 7.55
C THR A 181 4.90 -3.99 6.34
N LEU A 182 5.33 -5.22 6.60
CA LEU A 182 5.41 -6.28 5.61
C LEU A 182 4.05 -6.97 5.53
N TYR A 183 3.46 -7.02 4.35
CA TYR A 183 2.17 -7.62 4.07
C TYR A 183 2.27 -8.83 3.16
N ARG A 184 1.42 -9.83 3.43
CA ARG A 184 0.99 -10.84 2.45
C ARG A 184 -0.29 -10.33 1.78
N SER A 185 -0.36 -10.47 0.45
CA SER A 185 -1.56 -10.19 -0.32
C SER A 185 -2.22 -11.50 -0.74
N ILE A 186 -3.45 -11.71 -0.31
CA ILE A 186 -4.28 -12.85 -0.70
C ILE A 186 -5.29 -12.34 -1.73
N LEU A 187 -5.27 -12.93 -2.93
CA LEU A 187 -6.22 -12.58 -3.97
C LEU A 187 -7.53 -13.32 -3.72
N ALA A 188 -8.61 -12.57 -3.54
CA ALA A 188 -9.96 -13.08 -3.38
C ALA A 188 -10.89 -12.54 -4.50
N PRO A 189 -12.01 -13.19 -4.81
CA PRO A 189 -12.96 -12.72 -5.83
C PRO A 189 -13.43 -11.26 -5.61
N GLU A 190 -13.56 -10.86 -4.34
CA GLU A 190 -14.02 -9.53 -3.94
C GLU A 190 -12.91 -8.49 -3.82
N GLY A 191 -11.69 -8.84 -4.22
CA GLY A 191 -10.49 -8.02 -4.16
C GLY A 191 -9.40 -8.59 -3.24
N SER A 192 -8.24 -7.94 -3.23
CA SER A 192 -7.11 -8.37 -2.39
C SER A 192 -7.43 -8.18 -0.91
N VAL A 193 -7.02 -9.16 -0.09
CA VAL A 193 -6.99 -9.07 1.37
C VAL A 193 -5.52 -8.98 1.80
N TYR A 194 -5.19 -8.01 2.64
CA TYR A 194 -3.82 -7.83 3.12
C TYR A 194 -3.72 -8.30 4.57
N GLN A 195 -2.81 -9.26 4.77
CA GLN A 195 -2.46 -9.80 6.07
C GLN A 195 -1.09 -9.25 6.50
N ALA A 196 -1.01 -8.57 7.64
CA ALA A 196 0.26 -8.12 8.18
C ALA A 196 1.08 -9.33 8.65
N LEU A 197 2.28 -9.50 8.09
CA LEU A 197 3.25 -10.51 8.52
C LEU A 197 4.18 -9.98 9.62
N ALA A 198 4.54 -8.69 9.55
CA ALA A 198 5.33 -8.01 10.56
C ALA A 198 5.11 -6.50 10.47
N LYS A 199 5.12 -5.82 11.62
CA LYS A 199 5.09 -4.37 11.74
C LYS A 199 6.39 -3.89 12.39
N PHE A 200 7.00 -2.86 11.83
CA PHE A 200 8.28 -2.30 12.24
C PHE A 200 8.06 -0.84 12.68
N PRO A 201 7.95 -0.57 13.99
CA PRO A 201 7.87 0.78 14.52
C PRO A 201 9.15 1.56 14.20
N PHE A 202 9.03 2.84 13.91
CA PHE A 202 10.19 3.71 13.70
C PHE A 202 10.82 4.09 15.05
N GLY A 203 12.12 4.34 15.01
CA GLY A 203 12.90 4.80 16.16
C GLY A 203 12.44 6.17 16.67
N ALA A 204 12.80 6.47 17.93
CA ALA A 204 12.45 7.75 18.57
C ALA A 204 13.35 8.92 18.09
#